data_57427fe5d6698ab712c0b5552c022e26
#
_entry.id   57427fe5d6698ab712c0b5552c022e26
#
_cell.length_a   1.000
_cell.length_b   1.000
_cell.length_c   1.000
_cell.angle_alpha   90.00
_cell.angle_beta   90.00
_cell.angle_gamma   90.00
#
_symmetry.space_group_name_H-M   'P 1'
#
loop_
_entity.id
_entity.type
_entity.pdbx_description
1 polymer ?
#
loop_
_entity_poly.entity_id
_entity_poly.type
_entity_poly.pdbx_seq_one_letter_code
_entity_poly.pdbx_strand_id
1 'polypeptide(L)'
;MRRALTLLAFLAAPAFSQDDASQKGKQVYQKWCSPCHAPGANRPGTAALELHYKGSKPAVLEERMDLTPAMVKGFVRNGVYVMPRFRKTEISDAELDAVAAYLTRRK
;
A
#
# COMPACT_ATOMS: atom_id res chain seq x y z
N MET A 1 -28.03 -44.79 32.98
CA MET A 1 -28.00 -43.39 32.53
C MET A 1 -26.62 -43.09 31.91
N ARG A 2 -26.54 -43.07 30.59
CA ARG A 2 -25.31 -42.76 29.86
C ARG A 2 -25.35 -41.31 29.45
N ARG A 3 -24.50 -40.47 30.06
CA ARG A 3 -24.32 -39.07 29.66
C ARG A 3 -23.38 -39.04 28.46
N ALA A 4 -23.90 -38.72 27.30
CA ALA A 4 -23.08 -38.44 26.11
C ALA A 4 -22.43 -37.04 26.25
N LEU A 5 -21.12 -37.01 26.36
CA LEU A 5 -20.32 -35.75 26.28
C LEU A 5 -20.14 -35.42 24.80
N THR A 6 -20.85 -34.42 24.32
CA THR A 6 -20.65 -33.90 22.97
C THR A 6 -19.47 -32.95 23.02
N LEU A 7 -18.32 -33.37 22.49
CA LEU A 7 -17.17 -32.47 22.24
C LEU A 7 -17.51 -31.59 21.04
N LEU A 8 -17.75 -30.31 21.28
CA LEU A 8 -17.74 -29.31 20.22
C LEU A 8 -16.28 -29.01 19.87
N ALA A 9 -15.82 -29.48 18.71
CA ALA A 9 -14.55 -29.09 18.15
C ALA A 9 -14.70 -27.68 17.56
N PHE A 10 -14.12 -26.67 18.20
CA PHE A 10 -13.96 -25.34 17.64
C PHE A 10 -12.86 -25.40 16.57
N LEU A 11 -13.24 -25.36 15.30
CA LEU A 11 -12.33 -25.11 14.18
C LEU A 11 -11.94 -23.64 14.23
N ALA A 12 -10.76 -23.35 14.77
CA ALA A 12 -10.16 -22.03 14.69
C ALA A 12 -9.71 -21.79 13.24
N ALA A 13 -10.45 -20.96 12.51
CA ALA A 13 -10.01 -20.45 11.22
C ALA A 13 -8.76 -19.57 11.43
N PRO A 14 -7.70 -19.66 10.58
CA PRO A 14 -6.57 -18.77 10.68
C PRO A 14 -7.04 -17.34 10.40
N ALA A 15 -6.97 -16.48 11.42
CA ALA A 15 -7.20 -15.07 11.26
C ALA A 15 -6.00 -14.48 10.52
N PHE A 16 -6.17 -14.17 9.21
CA PHE A 16 -5.26 -13.27 8.52
C PHE A 16 -5.42 -11.90 9.17
N SER A 17 -4.45 -11.49 9.98
CA SER A 17 -4.50 -10.21 10.65
C SER A 17 -4.32 -9.08 9.63
N GLN A 18 -4.98 -7.93 9.86
CA GLN A 18 -4.75 -6.70 9.07
C GLN A 18 -3.28 -6.27 9.09
N ASP A 19 -2.54 -6.66 10.14
CA ASP A 19 -1.11 -6.42 10.28
C ASP A 19 -0.29 -7.09 9.18
N ASP A 20 -0.64 -8.32 8.77
CA ASP A 20 0.07 -9.02 7.69
C ASP A 20 -0.15 -8.36 6.33
N ALA A 21 -1.37 -7.92 6.04
CA ALA A 21 -1.69 -7.18 4.81
C ALA A 21 -0.98 -5.81 4.77
N SER A 22 -0.94 -5.10 5.89
CA SER A 22 -0.23 -3.83 6.03
C SER A 22 1.29 -4.02 5.86
N GLN A 23 1.87 -5.06 6.43
CA GLN A 23 3.28 -5.40 6.26
C GLN A 23 3.63 -5.73 4.81
N LYS A 24 2.79 -6.46 4.11
CA LYS A 24 2.99 -6.76 2.69
C LYS A 24 2.98 -5.48 1.86
N GLY A 25 2.01 -4.61 2.07
CA GLY A 25 1.93 -3.30 1.40
C GLY A 25 3.13 -2.43 1.68
N LYS A 26 3.60 -2.39 2.93
CA LYS A 26 4.82 -1.67 3.31
C LYS A 26 6.06 -2.20 2.58
N GLN A 27 6.22 -3.51 2.46
CA GLN A 27 7.33 -4.11 1.73
C GLN A 27 7.31 -3.75 0.25
N VAL A 28 6.15 -3.77 -0.39
CA VAL A 28 5.99 -3.34 -1.78
C VAL A 28 6.33 -1.85 -1.93
N TYR A 29 5.85 -1.01 -1.02
CA TYR A 29 6.18 0.41 -0.99
C TYR A 29 7.69 0.65 -0.87
N GLN A 30 8.35 -0.01 0.06
CA GLN A 30 9.78 0.15 0.28
C GLN A 30 10.61 -0.26 -0.95
N LYS A 31 10.19 -1.31 -1.64
CA LYS A 31 10.90 -1.79 -2.82
C LYS A 31 10.69 -0.91 -4.06
N TRP A 32 9.46 -0.52 -4.33
CA TRP A 32 9.07 0.07 -5.62
C TRP A 32 8.76 1.57 -5.58
N CYS A 33 8.32 2.08 -4.46
CA CYS A 33 7.82 3.45 -4.34
C CYS A 33 8.82 4.37 -3.61
N SER A 34 9.36 3.90 -2.49
CA SER A 34 10.20 4.71 -1.61
C SER A 34 11.47 5.26 -2.26
N PRO A 35 12.12 4.59 -3.23
CA PRO A 35 13.27 5.19 -3.92
C PRO A 35 13.00 6.57 -4.52
N CYS A 36 11.77 6.81 -4.96
CA CYS A 36 11.37 8.10 -5.53
C CYS A 36 10.48 8.94 -4.60
N HIS A 37 9.74 8.31 -3.68
CA HIS A 37 8.66 8.94 -2.93
C HIS A 37 8.87 9.03 -1.41
N ALA A 38 9.98 8.55 -0.88
CA ALA A 38 10.31 8.71 0.52
C ALA A 38 10.66 10.17 0.87
N PRO A 39 10.63 10.54 2.16
CA PRO A 39 11.16 11.85 2.57
C PRO A 39 12.67 11.96 2.34
N GLY A 40 13.15 13.18 2.21
CA GLY A 40 14.56 13.49 2.11
C GLY A 40 15.02 13.93 0.73
N ALA A 41 16.29 14.36 0.66
CA ALA A 41 16.96 14.74 -0.58
C ALA A 41 17.16 13.52 -1.51
N ASN A 42 17.33 13.77 -2.81
CA ASN A 42 17.52 12.74 -3.82
C ASN A 42 16.34 11.77 -3.99
N ARG A 43 15.14 12.29 -3.75
CA ARG A 43 13.88 11.58 -4.00
C ARG A 43 13.11 12.28 -5.11
N PRO A 44 13.31 11.87 -6.37
CA PRO A 44 12.80 12.65 -7.51
C PRO A 44 11.28 12.79 -7.55
N GLY A 45 10.53 11.77 -7.11
CA GLY A 45 9.08 11.85 -7.01
C GLY A 45 8.61 12.83 -5.94
N THR A 46 9.22 12.80 -4.76
CA THR A 46 8.93 13.75 -3.68
C THR A 46 9.26 15.17 -4.10
N ALA A 47 10.42 15.40 -4.69
CA ALA A 47 10.83 16.72 -5.18
C ALA A 47 9.87 17.27 -6.25
N ALA A 48 9.45 16.44 -7.19
CA ALA A 48 8.49 16.84 -8.22
C ALA A 48 7.12 17.21 -7.62
N LEU A 49 6.65 16.45 -6.63
CA LEU A 49 5.39 16.75 -5.95
C LEU A 49 5.47 17.99 -5.07
N GLU A 50 6.61 18.26 -4.43
CA GLU A 50 6.83 19.52 -3.69
C GLU A 50 6.68 20.73 -4.61
N LEU A 51 7.29 20.68 -5.79
CA LEU A 51 7.18 21.76 -6.79
C LEU A 51 5.73 21.90 -7.30
N HIS A 52 5.03 20.79 -7.48
CA HIS A 52 3.67 20.79 -7.99
C HIS A 52 2.66 21.28 -6.96
N TYR A 53 2.76 20.82 -5.72
CA TYR A 53 1.79 21.15 -4.66
C TYR A 53 2.07 22.47 -3.96
N LYS A 54 3.30 22.94 -3.92
CA LYS A 54 3.69 24.22 -3.31
C LYS A 54 3.16 24.36 -1.87
N GLY A 55 3.21 23.28 -1.09
CA GLY A 55 2.75 23.24 0.29
C GLY A 55 1.25 23.03 0.48
N SER A 56 0.44 22.93 -0.58
CA SER A 56 -1.01 22.72 -0.46
C SER A 56 -1.40 21.34 0.09
N LYS A 57 -0.53 20.36 -0.09
CA LYS A 57 -0.64 19.02 0.49
C LYS A 57 0.74 18.37 0.63
N PRO A 58 0.90 17.32 1.45
CA PRO A 58 2.16 16.65 1.61
C PRO A 58 2.68 16.05 0.29
N ALA A 59 3.96 16.22 0.01
CA ALA A 59 4.62 15.61 -1.14
C ALA A 59 5.01 14.15 -0.87
N VAL A 60 5.31 13.79 0.37
CA VAL A 60 5.63 12.43 0.79
C VAL A 60 4.37 11.56 0.76
N LEU A 61 4.38 10.47 -0.01
CA LEU A 61 3.17 9.66 -0.21
C LEU A 61 2.61 9.08 1.08
N GLU A 62 3.45 8.65 2.00
CA GLU A 62 3.00 8.08 3.27
C GLU A 62 2.29 9.09 4.18
N GLU A 63 2.48 10.38 3.95
CA GLU A 63 1.83 11.45 4.71
C GLU A 63 0.52 11.93 4.08
N ARG A 64 0.19 11.49 2.87
CA ARG A 64 -1.01 11.92 2.16
C ARG A 64 -2.26 11.31 2.75
N MET A 65 -3.30 12.13 2.86
CA MET A 65 -4.61 11.75 3.39
C MET A 65 -5.71 11.66 2.33
N ASP A 66 -5.41 12.09 1.10
CA ASP A 66 -6.36 12.19 0.00
C ASP A 66 -6.28 11.03 -1.00
N LEU A 67 -5.29 10.14 -0.85
CA LEU A 67 -5.13 9.00 -1.75
C LEU A 67 -6.27 8.00 -1.60
N THR A 68 -6.76 7.51 -2.73
CA THR A 68 -7.69 6.38 -2.80
C THR A 68 -7.01 5.18 -3.45
N PRO A 69 -7.46 3.95 -3.18
CA PRO A 69 -6.91 2.77 -3.85
C PRO A 69 -6.96 2.88 -5.38
N ALA A 70 -8.04 3.44 -5.94
CA ALA A 70 -8.18 3.63 -7.37
C ALA A 70 -7.13 4.60 -7.93
N MET A 71 -6.83 5.69 -7.22
CA MET A 71 -5.77 6.64 -7.61
C MET A 71 -4.41 5.95 -7.65
N VAL A 72 -4.04 5.24 -6.59
CA VAL A 72 -2.76 4.53 -6.52
C VAL A 72 -2.62 3.53 -7.65
N LYS A 73 -3.65 2.71 -7.88
CA LYS A 73 -3.66 1.71 -8.97
C LYS A 73 -3.56 2.36 -10.35
N GLY A 74 -4.28 3.45 -10.57
CA GLY A 74 -4.25 4.20 -11.83
C GLY A 74 -2.86 4.76 -12.13
N PHE A 75 -2.23 5.42 -11.19
CA PHE A 75 -0.88 5.97 -11.37
C PHE A 75 0.17 4.87 -11.59
N VAL A 76 0.10 3.79 -10.85
CA VAL A 76 1.05 2.67 -10.98
C VAL A 76 0.92 2.00 -12.36
N ARG A 77 -0.29 1.75 -12.84
CA ARG A 77 -0.52 1.05 -14.12
C ARG A 77 -0.36 1.95 -15.34
N ASN A 78 -0.68 3.22 -15.23
CA ASN A 78 -0.62 4.15 -16.37
C ASN A 78 0.65 5.02 -16.38
N GLY A 79 1.29 5.19 -15.23
CA GLY A 79 2.33 6.19 -15.06
C GLY A 79 1.77 7.61 -15.09
N VAL A 80 2.61 8.59 -14.79
CA VAL A 80 2.28 10.02 -14.91
C VAL A 80 3.57 10.82 -15.06
N TYR A 81 3.68 11.60 -16.12
CA TYR A 81 4.90 12.36 -16.47
C TYR A 81 6.14 11.44 -16.45
N VAL A 82 7.11 11.72 -15.60
CA VAL A 82 8.34 10.94 -15.48
C VAL A 82 8.17 9.68 -14.59
N MET A 83 7.06 9.55 -13.90
CA MET A 83 6.76 8.32 -13.15
C MET A 83 6.45 7.20 -14.15
N PRO A 84 7.23 6.11 -14.16
CA PRO A 84 7.02 5.02 -15.11
C PRO A 84 5.75 4.25 -14.77
N ARG A 85 5.19 3.59 -15.78
CA ARG A 85 4.17 2.58 -15.54
C ARG A 85 4.83 1.27 -15.10
N PHE A 86 4.26 0.62 -14.10
CA PHE A 86 4.69 -0.68 -13.64
C PHE A 86 3.80 -1.78 -14.21
N ARG A 87 4.43 -2.81 -14.75
CA ARG A 87 3.73 -3.95 -15.34
C ARG A 87 3.42 -4.99 -14.25
N LYS A 88 2.51 -5.92 -14.56
CA LYS A 88 2.14 -7.02 -13.64
C LYS A 88 3.31 -7.95 -13.32
N THR A 89 4.33 -7.99 -14.16
CA THR A 89 5.58 -8.73 -13.92
C THR A 89 6.52 -8.04 -12.95
N GLU A 90 6.34 -6.73 -12.71
CA GLU A 90 7.10 -5.95 -11.74
C GLU A 90 6.34 -5.84 -10.42
N ILE A 91 5.11 -5.35 -10.47
CA ILE A 91 4.18 -5.27 -9.34
C ILE A 91 2.93 -6.06 -9.73
N SER A 92 2.72 -7.22 -9.11
CA SER A 92 1.52 -8.03 -9.37
C SER A 92 0.24 -7.31 -8.94
N ASP A 93 -0.91 -7.77 -9.39
CA ASP A 93 -2.19 -7.20 -8.97
C ASP A 93 -2.39 -7.32 -7.45
N ALA A 94 -1.99 -8.43 -6.84
CA ALA A 94 -2.06 -8.63 -5.39
C ALA A 94 -1.12 -7.68 -4.63
N GLU A 95 0.09 -7.47 -5.13
CA GLU A 95 1.05 -6.51 -4.55
C GLU A 95 0.54 -5.07 -4.70
N LEU A 96 -0.07 -4.74 -5.83
CA LEU A 96 -0.68 -3.43 -6.05
C LEU A 96 -1.86 -3.18 -5.11
N ASP A 97 -2.72 -4.17 -4.90
CA ASP A 97 -3.79 -4.11 -3.91
C ASP A 97 -3.24 -3.86 -2.50
N ALA A 98 -2.17 -4.56 -2.14
CA ALA A 98 -1.53 -4.41 -0.83
C ALA A 98 -0.91 -3.02 -0.62
N VAL A 99 -0.18 -2.48 -1.59
CA VAL A 99 0.42 -1.14 -1.48
C VAL A 99 -0.64 -0.04 -1.53
N ALA A 100 -1.70 -0.21 -2.31
CA ALA A 100 -2.81 0.72 -2.34
C ALA A 100 -3.50 0.78 -0.96
N ALA A 101 -3.76 -0.37 -0.34
CA ALA A 101 -4.29 -0.44 1.02
C ALA A 101 -3.35 0.19 2.05
N TYR A 102 -2.04 -0.06 1.94
CA TYR A 102 -1.03 0.52 2.82
C TYR A 102 -1.01 2.05 2.75
N LEU A 103 -1.01 2.63 1.56
CA LEU A 103 -0.95 4.09 1.37
C LEU A 103 -2.26 4.80 1.73
N THR A 104 -3.37 4.09 1.75
CA THR A 104 -4.69 4.65 2.05
C THR A 104 -5.21 4.27 3.44
N ARG A 105 -4.38 3.60 4.24
CA ARG A 105 -4.72 3.28 5.63
C ARG A 105 -5.01 4.55 6.42
N ARG A 106 -5.87 4.44 7.40
CA ARG A 106 -6.12 5.55 8.35
C ARG A 106 -4.85 5.85 9.15
N LYS A 107 -4.55 7.13 9.25
CA LYS A 107 -3.38 7.67 9.94
C LYS A 107 -3.80 8.41 11.19
#